data_ec107d716c173644175d8c3c58974320
#
_entry.id   ec107d716c173644175d8c3c58974320
#
_cell.length_a   1.000
_cell.length_b   1.000
_cell.length_c   1.000
_cell.angle_alpha   90.00
_cell.angle_beta   90.00
_cell.angle_gamma   90.00
#
_symmetry.space_group_name_H-M   'P 1'
#
loop_
_entity.id
_entity.type
_entity.pdbx_description
1 polymer ?
#
loop_
_entity_poly.entity_id
_entity_poly.type
_entity_poly.pdbx_seq_one_letter_code
_entity_poly.pdbx_strand_id
1 'polypeptide(L)'
;MNSIDLLRKKILYRSKYRGIKEMELLLNSFVKKHINDFSIVELKQLDDLLNFDDDNLFKWYLNKKVEIKIPNNKVSRLLKNFKI
;
A
#
# COMPACT_ATOMS: atom_id res chain seq x y z
N MET A 1 16.11 2.61 17.99
CA MET A 1 15.12 2.86 16.92
C MET A 1 13.73 2.69 17.49
N ASN A 2 12.83 3.63 17.27
CA ASN A 2 11.48 3.53 17.81
C ASN A 2 10.61 2.63 16.92
N SER A 3 9.43 2.27 17.44
CA SER A 3 8.54 1.32 16.74
C SER A 3 7.99 1.88 15.44
N ILE A 4 7.79 3.20 15.33
CA ILE A 4 7.28 3.79 14.09
C ILE A 4 8.33 3.72 12.97
N ASP A 5 9.61 3.87 13.29
CA ASP A 5 10.69 3.73 12.30
C ASP A 5 10.80 2.28 11.82
N LEU A 6 10.63 1.33 12.72
CA LEU A 6 10.61 -0.09 12.35
C LEU A 6 9.44 -0.40 11.42
N LEU A 7 8.27 0.16 11.70
CA LEU A 7 7.09 -0.02 10.86
C LEU A 7 7.32 0.59 9.47
N ARG A 8 7.90 1.78 9.39
CA ARG A 8 8.24 2.42 8.11
C ARG A 8 9.20 1.54 7.29
N LYS A 9 10.22 0.99 7.92
CA LYS A 9 11.18 0.10 7.24
C LYS A 9 10.51 -1.16 6.72
N LYS A 10 9.63 -1.75 7.54
CA LYS A 10 8.86 -2.94 7.14
C LYS A 10 8.01 -2.64 5.91
N ILE A 11 7.31 -1.51 5.92
CA ILE A 11 6.43 -1.10 4.81
C ILE A 11 7.26 -0.87 3.55
N LEU A 12 8.39 -0.15 3.64
CA LEU A 12 9.27 0.07 2.50
C LEU A 12 9.75 -1.25 1.90
N TYR A 13 10.17 -2.18 2.74
CA TYR A 13 10.62 -3.48 2.28
C TYR A 13 9.49 -4.24 1.57
N ARG A 14 8.30 -4.27 2.18
CA ARG A 14 7.16 -5.00 1.63
C ARG A 14 6.65 -4.41 0.32
N SER A 15 6.87 -3.12 0.09
CA SER A 15 6.44 -2.47 -1.14
C SER A 15 7.36 -2.77 -2.34
N LYS A 16 8.59 -3.25 -2.07
CA LYS A 16 9.58 -3.50 -3.12
C LYS A 16 9.47 -4.87 -3.76
N TYR A 17 9.05 -5.87 -2.98
CA TYR A 17 9.09 -7.26 -3.43
C TYR A 17 7.68 -7.79 -3.57
N ARG A 18 7.08 -7.48 -4.73
CA ARG A 18 5.71 -7.88 -5.05
C ARG A 18 5.70 -8.88 -6.20
N GLY A 19 4.60 -9.61 -6.32
CA GLY A 19 4.45 -10.63 -7.35
C GLY A 19 4.17 -10.09 -8.75
N ILE A 20 3.63 -8.87 -8.84
CA ILE A 20 3.30 -8.22 -10.11
C ILE A 20 4.14 -6.96 -10.23
N LYS A 21 4.85 -6.82 -11.36
CA LYS A 21 5.76 -5.69 -11.58
C LYS A 21 5.05 -4.35 -11.49
N GLU A 22 3.86 -4.25 -12.07
CA GLU A 22 3.07 -3.02 -12.03
C GLU A 22 2.72 -2.62 -10.61
N MET A 23 2.39 -3.60 -9.76
CA MET A 23 2.11 -3.34 -8.34
C MET A 23 3.36 -2.94 -7.58
N GLU A 24 4.50 -3.56 -7.90
CA GLU A 24 5.76 -3.17 -7.29
C GLU A 24 6.06 -1.69 -7.57
N LEU A 25 5.94 -1.28 -8.83
CA LEU A 25 6.18 0.11 -9.21
C LEU A 25 5.20 1.07 -8.54
N LEU A 26 3.91 0.72 -8.56
CA LEU A 26 2.86 1.54 -7.97
C LEU A 26 3.05 1.70 -6.46
N LEU A 27 3.19 0.59 -5.75
CA LEU A 27 3.30 0.61 -4.29
C LEU A 27 4.60 1.24 -3.82
N ASN A 28 5.70 0.95 -4.50
CA ASN A 28 6.99 1.55 -4.14
C ASN A 28 6.95 3.08 -4.29
N SER A 29 6.39 3.57 -5.40
CA SER A 29 6.25 5.01 -5.64
C SER A 29 5.32 5.66 -4.61
N PHE A 30 4.19 5.02 -4.33
CA PHE A 30 3.22 5.51 -3.36
C PHE A 30 3.82 5.58 -1.96
N VAL A 31 4.48 4.51 -1.52
CA VAL A 31 5.08 4.44 -0.20
C VAL A 31 6.18 5.49 -0.05
N LYS A 32 7.05 5.62 -1.03
CA LYS A 32 8.13 6.62 -0.98
C LYS A 32 7.58 8.03 -0.86
N LYS A 33 6.46 8.32 -1.51
CA LYS A 33 5.87 9.65 -1.44
C LYS A 33 5.27 9.95 -0.08
N HIS A 34 4.65 8.98 0.58
CA HIS A 34 3.82 9.22 1.76
C HIS A 34 4.41 8.73 3.08
N ILE A 35 5.47 7.91 3.05
CA ILE A 35 5.93 7.17 4.23
C ILE A 35 6.27 8.08 5.42
N ASN A 36 6.79 9.27 5.16
CA ASN A 36 7.19 10.19 6.22
C ASN A 36 6.06 11.13 6.67
N ASP A 37 4.96 11.16 5.93
CA ASP A 37 3.83 12.05 6.22
C ASP A 37 2.69 11.35 6.93
N PHE A 38 2.64 10.02 6.88
CA PHE A 38 1.56 9.25 7.49
C PHE A 38 1.71 9.15 9.00
N SER A 39 0.58 9.30 9.70
CA SER A 39 0.48 8.99 11.14
C SER A 39 0.66 7.50 11.38
N ILE A 40 0.81 7.11 12.64
CA ILE A 40 0.90 5.68 13.00
C ILE A 40 -0.36 4.92 12.57
N VAL A 41 -1.53 5.52 12.67
CA VAL A 41 -2.79 4.90 12.24
C VAL A 41 -2.78 4.68 10.72
N GLU A 42 -2.34 5.69 9.97
CA GLU A 42 -2.25 5.60 8.51
C GLU A 42 -1.20 4.59 8.06
N LEU A 43 -0.07 4.52 8.76
CA LEU A 43 0.95 3.52 8.48
C LEU A 43 0.42 2.10 8.70
N LYS A 44 -0.39 1.89 9.73
CA LYS A 44 -1.02 0.59 9.96
C LYS A 44 -2.03 0.26 8.87
N GLN A 45 -2.78 1.24 8.39
CA GLN A 45 -3.70 1.05 7.27
C GLN A 45 -2.94 0.65 6.00
N LEU A 46 -1.79 1.28 5.75
CA LEU A 46 -0.95 0.94 4.62
C LEU A 46 -0.37 -0.48 4.75
N ASP A 47 0.11 -0.83 5.94
CA ASP A 47 0.63 -2.16 6.20
C ASP A 47 -0.43 -3.23 5.96
N ASP A 48 -1.67 -2.95 6.36
CA ASP A 48 -2.81 -3.87 6.13
C ASP A 48 -3.09 -4.04 4.63
N LEU A 49 -3.01 -2.96 3.84
CA LEU A 49 -3.16 -3.05 2.39
C LEU A 49 -2.13 -3.99 1.76
N LEU A 50 -0.91 -3.96 2.28
CA LEU A 50 0.18 -4.79 1.77
C LEU A 50 -0.01 -6.28 2.08
N ASN A 51 -0.98 -6.64 2.91
CA ASN A 51 -1.32 -8.04 3.18
C ASN A 51 -2.15 -8.68 2.07
N PHE A 52 -2.80 -7.88 1.23
CA PHE A 52 -3.58 -8.43 0.12
C PHE A 52 -2.64 -8.88 -1.01
N ASP A 53 -3.05 -9.92 -1.72
CA ASP A 53 -2.27 -10.40 -2.86
C ASP A 53 -2.32 -9.38 -4.00
N ASP A 54 -1.27 -9.38 -4.81
CA ASP A 54 -1.09 -8.37 -5.86
C ASP A 54 -2.17 -8.43 -6.93
N ASP A 55 -2.62 -9.63 -7.29
CA ASP A 55 -3.63 -9.78 -8.34
C ASP A 55 -4.93 -9.09 -7.94
N ASN A 56 -5.42 -9.37 -6.73
CA ASN A 56 -6.65 -8.75 -6.23
C ASN A 56 -6.48 -7.26 -5.99
N LEU A 57 -5.34 -6.85 -5.43
CA LEU A 57 -5.08 -5.45 -5.15
C LEU A 57 -5.01 -4.64 -6.45
N PHE A 58 -4.37 -5.19 -7.48
CA PHE A 58 -4.25 -4.52 -8.77
C PHE A 58 -5.61 -4.41 -9.47
N LYS A 59 -6.41 -5.48 -9.44
CA LYS A 59 -7.77 -5.44 -9.99
C LYS A 59 -8.60 -4.38 -9.29
N TRP A 60 -8.53 -4.32 -7.96
CA TRP A 60 -9.22 -3.28 -7.19
C TRP A 60 -8.76 -1.88 -7.61
N TYR A 61 -7.46 -1.68 -7.75
CA TYR A 61 -6.89 -0.40 -8.17
C TYR A 61 -7.42 0.02 -9.55
N LEU A 62 -7.57 -0.95 -10.46
CA LEU A 62 -8.07 -0.70 -11.82
C LEU A 62 -9.59 -0.65 -11.92
N ASN A 63 -10.31 -0.69 -10.80
CA ASN A 63 -11.78 -0.72 -10.74
C ASN A 63 -12.39 -1.95 -11.39
N LYS A 64 -11.64 -3.04 -11.43
CA LYS A 64 -12.17 -4.33 -11.88
C LYS A 64 -12.86 -5.04 -10.72
N LYS A 65 -13.74 -5.99 -11.05
CA LYS A 65 -14.44 -6.76 -10.02
C LYS A 65 -13.46 -7.63 -9.23
N VAL A 66 -13.55 -7.56 -7.90
CA VAL A 66 -12.74 -8.40 -7.01
C VAL A 66 -13.67 -9.10 -6.01
N GLU A 67 -13.26 -10.29 -5.58
CA GLU A 67 -14.04 -11.07 -4.61
C GLU A 67 -13.71 -10.70 -3.17
N ILE A 68 -12.55 -10.10 -2.93
CA ILE A 68 -12.13 -9.65 -1.61
C ILE A 68 -12.60 -8.22 -1.37
N LYS A 69 -12.71 -7.86 -0.10
CA LYS A 69 -13.12 -6.50 0.28
C LYS A 69 -11.90 -5.73 0.78
N ILE A 70 -11.52 -4.69 0.06
CA ILE A 70 -10.46 -3.78 0.49
C ILE A 70 -11.10 -2.73 1.41
N PRO A 71 -10.57 -2.52 2.63
CA PRO A 71 -11.11 -1.52 3.53
C PRO A 71 -11.10 -0.13 2.92
N ASN A 72 -12.19 0.62 3.09
CA ASN A 72 -12.29 1.99 2.61
C ASN A 72 -11.83 2.93 3.72
N ASN A 73 -10.62 3.47 3.58
CA ASN A 73 -10.05 4.41 4.53
C ASN A 73 -9.23 5.46 3.77
N LYS A 74 -8.64 6.40 4.50
CA LYS A 74 -7.86 7.47 3.89
C LYS A 74 -6.74 6.94 3.01
N VAL A 75 -6.00 5.95 3.51
CA VAL A 75 -4.83 5.41 2.79
C VAL A 75 -5.26 4.66 1.54
N SER A 76 -6.28 3.82 1.62
CA SER A 76 -6.77 3.10 0.44
C SER A 76 -7.32 4.06 -0.61
N ARG A 77 -8.02 5.11 -0.19
CA ARG A 77 -8.51 6.13 -1.14
C ARG A 77 -7.37 6.88 -1.81
N LEU A 78 -6.31 7.22 -1.05
CA LEU A 78 -5.13 7.88 -1.63
C LEU A 78 -4.45 6.98 -2.65
N LEU A 79 -4.29 5.69 -2.34
CA LEU A 79 -3.69 4.74 -3.28
C LEU A 79 -4.54 4.60 -4.55
N LYS A 80 -5.85 4.51 -4.39
CA LYS A 80 -6.75 4.35 -5.54
C LYS A 80 -6.65 5.51 -6.52
N ASN A 81 -6.38 6.70 -6.01
CA ASN A 81 -6.26 7.90 -6.83
C ASN A 81 -4.82 8.25 -7.22
N PHE A 82 -3.86 7.46 -6.76
CA PHE A 82 -2.45 7.71 -7.04
C PHE A 82 -2.10 7.24 -8.45
N LYS A 83 -1.41 8.11 -9.18
CA LYS A 83 -0.89 7.79 -10.53
C LYS A 83 0.62 7.93 -10.53
N ILE A 84 1.29 6.99 -11.15
CA ILE A 84 2.74 7.04 -11.34
C ILE A 84 3.06 8.04 -12.47
#